data_a2750453c2e202883a78ee205f0113b5
#
_entry.id   a2750453c2e202883a78ee205f0113b5
#
_cell.length_a   1.000
_cell.length_b   1.000
_cell.length_c   1.000
_cell.angle_alpha   90.00
_cell.angle_beta   90.00
_cell.angle_gamma   90.00
#
_symmetry.space_group_name_H-M   'P 1'
#
loop_
_entity.id
_entity.type
_entity.pdbx_description
1 polymer ?
#
loop_
_entity_poly.entity_id
_entity_poly.type
_entity_poly.pdbx_seq_one_letter_code
_entity_poly.pdbx_strand_id
1 'polypeptide(L)'
;MLAQEIKIRGEPTADPQKCRFVLDGEVLSRTSLTFDNESKMDNAPLAKKLLNLPYIAQVNIAGQVVTLTGDNIESWPAVGKEIGGVIREQIKSGEAPV
;
A
#
# COMPACT_ATOMS: atom_id res chain seq x y z
N MET A 1 4.81 -16.03 -22.64
CA MET A 1 5.07 -14.81 -22.00
C MET A 1 4.96 -14.90 -20.49
N LEU A 2 5.69 -14.15 -19.85
CA LEU A 2 5.85 -14.32 -18.44
C LEU A 2 4.98 -13.39 -17.65
N ALA A 3 4.27 -13.93 -16.71
CA ALA A 3 3.63 -13.11 -15.72
C ALA A 3 4.73 -12.42 -14.91
N GLN A 4 4.63 -11.13 -14.76
CA GLN A 4 5.56 -10.42 -13.92
C GLN A 4 5.21 -10.68 -12.47
N GLU A 5 6.14 -11.24 -11.75
CA GLU A 5 6.00 -11.33 -10.31
C GLU A 5 6.41 -10.00 -9.70
N ILE A 6 5.48 -9.40 -9.01
CA ILE A 6 5.74 -8.17 -8.28
C ILE A 6 6.22 -8.57 -6.90
N LYS A 7 7.47 -8.22 -6.61
CA LYS A 7 8.04 -8.48 -5.30
C LYS A 7 7.72 -7.32 -4.38
N ILE A 8 7.08 -7.64 -3.29
CA ILE A 8 6.71 -6.66 -2.28
C ILE A 8 7.42 -7.03 -0.97
N ARG A 9 8.21 -6.10 -0.45
CA ARG A 9 8.92 -6.30 0.81
C ARG A 9 8.31 -5.43 1.88
N GLY A 10 8.00 -6.03 3.02
CA GLY A 10 7.58 -5.28 4.19
C GLY A 10 8.80 -4.85 4.99
N GLU A 11 8.92 -3.57 5.28
CA GLU A 11 10.01 -3.02 6.07
C GLU A 11 9.44 -2.31 7.29
N PRO A 12 9.68 -2.84 8.50
CA PRO A 12 9.21 -2.15 9.70
C PRO A 12 9.92 -0.82 9.87
N THR A 13 9.25 0.11 10.53
CA THR A 13 9.81 1.41 10.86
C THR A 13 10.03 1.52 12.36
N ALA A 14 10.58 2.63 12.81
CA ALA A 14 10.73 2.89 14.23
C ALA A 14 9.37 3.01 14.94
N ASP A 15 8.33 3.35 14.20
CA ASP A 15 6.97 3.41 14.73
C ASP A 15 6.30 2.05 14.55
N PRO A 16 5.88 1.37 15.63
CA PRO A 16 5.27 0.04 15.52
C PRO A 16 3.95 0.04 14.76
N GLN A 17 3.31 1.19 14.57
CA GLN A 17 2.08 1.29 13.79
C GLN A 17 2.33 1.70 12.34
N LYS A 18 3.59 1.79 11.91
CA LYS A 18 3.92 2.11 10.53
C LYS A 18 4.78 1.02 9.91
N CYS A 19 4.44 0.65 8.68
CA CYS A 19 5.23 -0.30 7.92
C CYS A 19 5.33 0.19 6.48
N ARG A 20 6.51 0.03 5.90
CA ARG A 20 6.77 0.38 4.50
C ARG A 20 6.68 -0.88 3.66
N PHE A 21 5.95 -0.79 2.56
CA PHE A 21 5.87 -1.87 1.58
C PHE A 21 6.55 -1.40 0.31
N VAL A 22 7.70 -2.00 0.02
CA VAL A 22 8.53 -1.62 -1.12
C VAL A 22 8.26 -2.56 -2.28
N LEU A 23 7.88 -1.98 -3.42
CA LEU A 23 7.56 -2.74 -4.62
C LEU A 23 8.75 -2.67 -5.58
N ASP A 24 9.42 -3.80 -5.77
CA ASP A 24 10.57 -3.84 -6.67
C ASP A 24 10.12 -3.69 -8.12
N GLY A 25 10.65 -2.68 -8.78
CA GLY A 25 10.41 -2.47 -10.20
C GLY A 25 9.15 -1.70 -10.56
N GLU A 26 8.34 -1.31 -9.58
CA GLU A 26 7.10 -0.59 -9.84
C GLU A 26 7.12 0.80 -9.21
N VAL A 27 6.96 1.83 -10.03
CA VAL A 27 6.82 3.20 -9.53
C VAL A 27 5.33 3.53 -9.52
N LEU A 28 4.79 3.78 -8.33
CA LEU A 28 3.37 4.04 -8.15
C LEU A 28 3.03 5.52 -8.29
N SER A 29 3.93 6.37 -7.85
CA SER A 29 3.71 7.82 -7.92
C SER A 29 5.06 8.53 -7.96
N ARG A 30 5.13 9.59 -8.73
CA ARG A 30 6.33 10.44 -8.79
C ARG A 30 6.41 11.43 -7.65
N THR A 31 5.29 11.62 -6.96
CA THR A 31 5.21 12.55 -5.83
C THR A 31 4.74 11.79 -4.60
N SER A 32 4.95 12.35 -3.44
CA SER A 32 4.45 11.76 -2.20
C SER A 32 3.00 12.17 -2.01
N LEU A 33 2.13 11.17 -1.91
CA LEU A 33 0.69 11.37 -1.73
C LEU A 33 0.24 10.68 -0.46
N THR A 34 -0.46 11.41 0.40
CA THR A 34 -0.96 10.86 1.66
C THR A 34 -2.48 10.90 1.69
N PHE A 35 -3.07 9.79 2.08
CA PHE A 35 -4.52 9.63 2.15
C PHE A 35 -4.94 9.10 3.52
N ASP A 36 -6.09 9.56 3.99
CA ASP A 36 -6.73 9.01 5.20
C ASP A 36 -8.22 8.85 4.93
N ASN A 37 -8.99 8.51 5.96
CA ASN A 37 -10.43 8.26 5.79
C ASN A 37 -11.24 9.48 5.36
N GLU A 38 -10.69 10.67 5.52
CA GLU A 38 -11.35 11.92 5.13
C GLU A 38 -10.92 12.41 3.75
N SER A 39 -9.93 11.77 3.14
CA SER A 39 -9.40 12.17 1.84
C SER A 39 -10.35 11.80 0.71
N LYS A 40 -10.36 12.63 -0.32
CA LYS A 40 -11.05 12.30 -1.56
C LYS A 40 -10.15 11.39 -2.38
N MET A 41 -10.62 10.18 -2.65
CA MET A 41 -9.82 9.16 -3.31
C MET A 41 -10.41 8.72 -4.64
N ASP A 42 -11.08 9.61 -5.33
CA ASP A 42 -11.71 9.31 -6.62
C ASP A 42 -10.68 8.88 -7.67
N ASN A 43 -9.47 9.44 -7.59
CA ASN A 43 -8.38 9.13 -8.51
C ASN A 43 -7.26 8.33 -7.85
N ALA A 44 -7.56 7.68 -6.73
CA ALA A 44 -6.55 6.92 -5.99
C ALA A 44 -7.13 5.55 -5.58
N PRO A 45 -7.37 4.65 -6.55
CA PRO A 45 -8.02 3.37 -6.25
C PRO A 45 -7.23 2.50 -5.29
N LEU A 46 -5.90 2.51 -5.36
CA LEU A 46 -5.08 1.73 -4.44
C LEU A 46 -5.25 2.19 -3.01
N ALA A 47 -5.15 3.51 -2.78
CA ALA A 47 -5.33 4.07 -1.44
C ALA A 47 -6.72 3.76 -0.89
N LYS A 48 -7.74 3.87 -1.74
CA LYS A 48 -9.11 3.57 -1.36
C LYS A 48 -9.27 2.12 -0.92
N LYS A 49 -8.70 1.18 -1.66
CA LYS A 49 -8.75 -0.23 -1.31
C LYS A 49 -8.02 -0.53 -0.02
N LEU A 50 -6.86 0.08 0.18
CA LEU A 50 -6.09 -0.12 1.41
C LEU A 50 -6.80 0.48 2.62
N LEU A 51 -7.39 1.66 2.48
CA LEU A 51 -8.13 2.29 3.58
C LEU A 51 -9.46 1.58 3.88
N ASN A 52 -9.95 0.73 2.99
CA ASN A 52 -11.08 -0.13 3.27
C ASN A 52 -10.75 -1.24 4.28
N LEU A 53 -9.47 -1.54 4.47
CA LEU A 53 -9.07 -2.49 5.50
C LEU A 53 -9.27 -1.86 6.87
N PRO A 54 -9.95 -2.54 7.80
CA PRO A 54 -10.37 -1.91 9.06
C PRO A 54 -9.22 -1.52 9.97
N TYR A 55 -8.03 -2.06 9.73
CA TYR A 55 -6.85 -1.79 10.56
C TYR A 55 -5.88 -0.77 9.94
N ILE A 56 -6.24 -0.18 8.81
CA ILE A 56 -5.40 0.83 8.16
C ILE A 56 -6.01 2.21 8.36
N ALA A 57 -5.22 3.12 8.94
CA ALA A 57 -5.65 4.49 9.23
C ALA A 57 -5.17 5.50 8.21
N GLN A 58 -3.99 5.27 7.60
CA GLN A 58 -3.40 6.21 6.65
C GLN A 58 -2.56 5.48 5.64
N VAL A 59 -2.54 5.99 4.41
CA VAL A 59 -1.73 5.45 3.31
C VAL A 59 -0.88 6.56 2.72
N ASN A 60 0.42 6.34 2.60
CA ASN A 60 1.30 7.24 1.86
C ASN A 60 1.89 6.46 0.68
N ILE A 61 1.80 7.03 -0.51
CA ILE A 61 2.35 6.44 -1.72
C ILE A 61 3.41 7.38 -2.27
N ALA A 62 4.64 6.91 -2.37
CA ALA A 62 5.74 7.70 -2.89
C ALA A 62 6.75 6.80 -3.59
N GLY A 63 6.98 7.03 -4.88
CA GLY A 63 7.89 6.21 -5.67
C GLY A 63 7.44 4.76 -5.70
N GLN A 64 8.29 3.86 -5.26
CA GLN A 64 8.02 2.42 -5.20
C GLN A 64 7.53 1.98 -3.82
N VAL A 65 7.23 2.92 -2.93
CA VAL A 65 6.95 2.62 -1.54
C VAL A 65 5.55 3.01 -1.15
N VAL A 66 4.85 2.09 -0.50
CA VAL A 66 3.57 2.35 0.15
C VAL A 66 3.81 2.27 1.65
N THR A 67 3.68 3.40 2.34
CA THR A 67 3.82 3.43 3.80
C THR A 67 2.44 3.44 4.41
N LEU A 68 2.17 2.45 5.24
CA LEU A 68 0.88 2.30 5.89
C LEU A 68 0.98 2.63 7.36
N THR A 69 0.01 3.39 7.85
CA THR A 69 -0.16 3.61 9.27
C THR A 69 -1.34 2.77 9.74
N GLY A 70 -1.10 1.92 10.71
CA GLY A 70 -2.12 1.04 11.25
C GLY A 70 -2.86 1.64 12.41
N ASP A 71 -3.97 1.01 12.76
CA ASP A 71 -4.76 1.33 13.94
C ASP A 71 -4.80 0.09 14.81
N ASN A 72 -3.96 0.06 15.84
CA ASN A 72 -3.81 -1.07 16.77
C ASN A 72 -3.37 -2.36 16.09
N ILE A 73 -2.45 -2.29 15.13
CA ILE A 73 -1.90 -3.48 14.52
C ILE A 73 -0.91 -4.13 15.48
N GLU A 74 -1.17 -5.38 15.82
CA GLU A 74 -0.29 -6.14 16.72
C GLU A 74 0.88 -6.76 15.98
N SER A 75 0.67 -7.14 14.72
CA SER A 75 1.71 -7.80 13.92
C SER A 75 1.52 -7.50 12.44
N TRP A 76 2.47 -6.80 11.85
CA TRP A 76 2.47 -6.53 10.42
C TRP A 76 2.56 -7.80 9.57
N PRO A 77 3.39 -8.82 9.94
CA PRO A 77 3.40 -10.07 9.18
C PRO A 77 2.03 -10.75 9.12
N ALA A 78 1.22 -10.62 10.17
CA ALA A 78 -0.11 -11.24 10.18
C ALA A 78 -1.05 -10.63 9.15
N VAL A 79 -0.92 -9.34 8.85
CA VAL A 79 -1.78 -8.65 7.89
C VAL A 79 -1.09 -8.40 6.55
N GLY A 80 0.21 -8.65 6.47
CA GLY A 80 1.01 -8.35 5.28
C GLY A 80 0.56 -9.08 4.03
N LYS A 81 0.08 -10.31 4.15
CA LYS A 81 -0.42 -11.08 3.01
C LYS A 81 -1.64 -10.43 2.39
N GLU A 82 -2.55 -9.95 3.21
CA GLU A 82 -3.76 -9.28 2.74
C GLU A 82 -3.41 -7.96 2.06
N ILE A 83 -2.53 -7.20 2.68
CA ILE A 83 -2.08 -5.93 2.13
C ILE A 83 -1.36 -6.16 0.79
N GLY A 84 -0.44 -7.11 0.75
CA GLY A 84 0.27 -7.46 -0.48
C GLY A 84 -0.67 -7.92 -1.59
N GLY A 85 -1.70 -8.68 -1.24
CA GLY A 85 -2.72 -9.12 -2.18
C GLY A 85 -3.48 -7.97 -2.79
N VAL A 86 -3.87 -6.98 -1.98
CA VAL A 86 -4.57 -5.79 -2.47
C VAL A 86 -3.69 -5.01 -3.45
N ILE A 87 -2.42 -4.81 -3.11
CA ILE A 87 -1.49 -4.09 -3.96
C ILE A 87 -1.28 -4.82 -5.29
N ARG A 88 -1.06 -6.14 -5.25
CA ARG A 88 -0.85 -6.94 -6.45
C ARG A 88 -2.06 -6.94 -7.37
N GLU A 89 -3.25 -7.05 -6.82
CA GLU A 89 -4.47 -7.01 -7.62
C GLU A 89 -4.64 -5.67 -8.31
N GLN A 90 -4.32 -4.58 -7.64
CA GLN A 90 -4.39 -3.25 -8.22
C GLN A 90 -3.46 -3.12 -9.42
N ILE A 91 -2.24 -3.63 -9.29
CA ILE A 91 -1.26 -3.57 -10.37
C ILE A 91 -1.68 -4.45 -11.54
N LYS A 92 -2.16 -5.66 -11.25
CA LYS A 92 -2.61 -6.60 -12.28
C LYS A 92 -3.82 -6.10 -13.05
N SER A 93 -4.64 -5.26 -12.44
CA SER A 93 -5.82 -4.73 -13.10
C SER A 93 -5.49 -3.79 -14.26
N GLY A 94 -4.25 -3.28 -14.29
CA GLY A 94 -3.83 -2.28 -15.28
C GLY A 94 -4.34 -0.89 -14.98
N GLU A 95 -5.09 -0.71 -13.91
CA GLU A 95 -5.60 0.59 -13.50
C GLU A 95 -4.51 1.37 -12.77
N ALA A 96 -4.40 2.65 -13.06
CA ALA A 96 -3.41 3.50 -12.39
C ALA A 96 -3.68 3.53 -10.88
N PRO A 97 -2.67 3.34 -10.02
CA PRO A 97 -2.87 3.35 -8.58
C PRO A 97 -3.24 4.72 -8.01
N VAL A 98 -2.80 5.76 -8.69
CA VAL A 98 -3.08 7.14 -8.29
C VAL A 98 -3.34 8.01 -9.50
#